data_af1df6d7a58aa5f3ebc6f968fec947ce
#
_entry.id   af1df6d7a58aa5f3ebc6f968fec947ce
#
_cell.length_a   1.000
_cell.length_b   1.000
_cell.length_c   1.000
_cell.angle_alpha   90.00
_cell.angle_beta   90.00
_cell.angle_gamma   90.00
#
_symmetry.space_group_name_H-M   'P 1'
#
loop_
_entity.id
_entity.type
_entity.pdbx_description
1 polymer ?
#
loop_
_entity_poly.entity_id
_entity_poly.type
_entity_poly.pdbx_seq_one_letter_code
_entity_poly.pdbx_strand_id
1 'polypeptide(L)'
;LKRSLQTINDIVRFFRPVEDEEIAYPALTALAGDILVFPQLIGKIDSILDKFGKVKDNASPTLAQIRKEITSTMSGISRSLQSILRSAQSEGVVDKDVTPTMRDGRLMIPVAPAFKRKIKGIVHDESASGKTVFIEPEVVVEANNRVRELEGDERREIMKILTDFTNIVRPMVPDILQSYEFMADIDFIRAKALFAEQVKGIKPVVENVQQVDWARAVHPLLYLSLQKQN
;
A
#
# COMPACT_ATOMS: atom_id res chain seq x y z
N LEU A 1 0.70 6.54 6.96
CA LEU A 1 -0.23 7.65 7.07
C LEU A 1 -1.63 7.19 7.53
N LYS A 2 -2.38 6.38 6.76
CA LYS A 2 -3.76 5.99 7.10
C LYS A 2 -3.90 5.42 8.52
N ARG A 3 -3.11 4.39 8.87
CA ARG A 3 -3.17 3.75 10.19
C ARG A 3 -2.95 4.75 11.32
N SER A 4 -1.94 5.62 11.19
CA SER A 4 -1.65 6.62 12.21
C SER A 4 -2.79 7.62 12.37
N LEU A 5 -3.34 8.14 11.26
CA LEU A 5 -4.49 9.04 11.30
C LEU A 5 -5.72 8.36 11.93
N GLN A 6 -5.93 7.08 11.68
CA GLN A 6 -7.01 6.32 12.27
C GLN A 6 -6.80 6.14 13.78
N THR A 7 -5.58 5.78 14.22
CA THR A 7 -5.23 5.68 15.62
C THR A 7 -5.41 7.03 16.34
N ILE A 8 -4.95 8.13 15.74
CA ILE A 8 -5.14 9.48 16.30
C ILE A 8 -6.64 9.80 16.43
N ASN A 9 -7.42 9.54 15.39
CA ASN A 9 -8.87 9.75 15.45
C ASN A 9 -9.54 8.95 16.58
N ASP A 10 -9.14 7.68 16.76
CA ASP A 10 -9.69 6.81 17.80
C ASP A 10 -9.30 7.31 19.21
N ILE A 11 -8.04 7.75 19.40
CA ILE A 11 -7.55 8.33 20.66
C ILE A 11 -8.30 9.63 20.98
N VAL A 12 -8.39 10.56 20.04
CA VAL A 12 -9.09 11.82 20.22
C VAL A 12 -10.57 11.59 20.53
N ARG A 13 -11.20 10.66 19.83
CA ARG A 13 -12.59 10.29 20.08
C ARG A 13 -12.80 9.69 21.47
N PHE A 14 -11.85 8.88 21.96
CA PHE A 14 -11.90 8.27 23.29
C PHE A 14 -11.86 9.34 24.40
N PHE A 15 -11.07 10.41 24.24
CA PHE A 15 -10.95 11.46 25.23
C PHE A 15 -11.97 12.60 25.06
N ARG A 16 -12.79 12.61 24.02
CA ARG A 16 -13.86 13.61 23.90
C ARG A 16 -14.91 13.37 24.98
N PRO A 17 -15.31 14.44 25.73
CA PRO A 17 -16.37 14.29 26.70
C PRO A 17 -17.68 13.93 25.99
N VAL A 18 -18.43 13.01 26.56
CA VAL A 18 -19.82 12.71 26.19
C VAL A 18 -20.70 13.72 26.92
N GLU A 19 -21.72 14.27 26.25
CA GLU A 19 -22.69 15.13 26.86
C GLU A 19 -23.30 14.43 28.08
N ASP A 20 -23.38 15.17 29.24
CA ASP A 20 -23.92 14.73 30.52
C ASP A 20 -23.07 13.68 31.30
N GLU A 21 -21.84 13.35 30.87
CA GLU A 21 -20.94 12.48 31.65
C GLU A 21 -19.81 13.28 32.33
N GLU A 22 -19.42 12.85 33.53
CA GLU A 22 -18.24 13.39 34.22
C GLU A 22 -16.96 13.11 33.44
N ILE A 23 -16.11 14.12 33.26
CA ILE A 23 -14.85 13.95 32.48
C ILE A 23 -13.89 13.08 33.28
N ALA A 24 -13.78 11.81 32.87
CA ALA A 24 -12.94 10.79 33.51
C ALA A 24 -11.44 11.14 33.50
N TYR A 25 -10.96 11.83 32.44
CA TYR A 25 -9.55 12.13 32.23
C TYR A 25 -9.33 13.60 31.83
N PRO A 26 -9.56 14.60 32.72
CA PRO A 26 -9.58 15.99 32.32
C PRO A 26 -8.31 16.53 31.72
N ALA A 27 -7.12 16.07 32.18
CA ALA A 27 -5.83 16.45 31.60
C ALA A 27 -5.61 15.88 30.21
N LEU A 28 -6.00 14.65 29.96
CA LEU A 28 -5.88 14.01 28.63
C LEU A 28 -6.94 14.54 27.66
N THR A 29 -8.13 14.83 28.16
CA THR A 29 -9.18 15.52 27.39
C THR A 29 -8.71 16.90 26.92
N ALA A 30 -8.07 17.68 27.81
CA ALA A 30 -7.51 18.98 27.46
C ALA A 30 -6.39 18.84 26.40
N LEU A 31 -5.51 17.84 26.54
CA LEU A 31 -4.43 17.57 25.57
C LEU A 31 -4.99 17.18 24.19
N ALA A 32 -6.11 16.46 24.13
CA ALA A 32 -6.75 16.02 22.89
C ALA A 32 -7.66 17.11 22.26
N GLY A 33 -7.98 18.19 23.00
CA GLY A 33 -9.00 19.17 22.60
C GLY A 33 -8.72 19.89 21.29
N ASP A 34 -7.48 20.30 21.09
CA ASP A 34 -7.04 21.08 19.92
C ASP A 34 -6.52 20.22 18.76
N ILE A 35 -6.58 18.90 18.90
CA ILE A 35 -6.05 17.99 17.87
C ILE A 35 -7.04 17.79 16.75
N LEU A 36 -6.61 18.12 15.54
CA LEU A 36 -7.39 17.90 14.34
C LEU A 36 -7.36 16.42 13.93
N VAL A 37 -8.52 15.94 13.50
CA VAL A 37 -8.69 14.57 12.95
C VAL A 37 -9.11 14.65 11.48
N PHE A 38 -8.73 13.65 10.69
CA PHE A 38 -8.83 13.68 9.24
C PHE A 38 -9.67 12.51 8.66
N PRO A 39 -10.94 12.34 9.07
CA PRO A 39 -11.78 11.24 8.60
C PRO A 39 -12.01 11.27 7.08
N GLN A 40 -12.14 12.47 6.50
CA GLN A 40 -12.29 12.63 5.05
C GLN A 40 -11.03 12.19 4.30
N LEU A 41 -9.83 12.46 4.84
CA LEU A 41 -8.57 12.02 4.24
C LEU A 41 -8.43 10.50 4.30
N ILE A 42 -8.82 9.88 5.41
CA ILE A 42 -8.87 8.43 5.57
C ILE A 42 -9.79 7.82 4.51
N GLY A 43 -11.01 8.36 4.36
CA GLY A 43 -11.97 7.92 3.35
C GLY A 43 -11.44 8.09 1.91
N LYS A 44 -10.71 9.18 1.64
CA LYS A 44 -10.08 9.40 0.33
C LYS A 44 -8.97 8.38 0.05
N ILE A 45 -8.12 8.06 1.03
CA ILE A 45 -7.14 6.98 0.89
C ILE A 45 -7.83 5.66 0.57
N ASP A 46 -8.93 5.33 1.27
CA ASP A 46 -9.70 4.10 1.04
C ASP A 46 -10.38 4.06 -0.33
N SER A 47 -10.71 5.20 -0.91
CA SER A 47 -11.25 5.24 -2.29
C SER A 47 -10.17 4.97 -3.34
N ILE A 48 -8.90 5.27 -3.06
CA ILE A 48 -7.78 5.16 -4.00
C ILE A 48 -7.03 3.85 -3.83
N LEU A 49 -6.72 3.44 -2.59
CA LEU A 49 -5.87 2.29 -2.31
C LEU A 49 -6.64 1.11 -1.73
N ASP A 50 -6.18 -0.08 -2.06
CA ASP A 50 -6.63 -1.31 -1.42
C ASP A 50 -5.87 -1.59 -0.09
N LYS A 51 -6.21 -2.70 0.56
CA LYS A 51 -5.58 -3.12 1.82
C LYS A 51 -4.07 -3.43 1.70
N PHE A 52 -3.57 -3.64 0.50
CA PHE A 52 -2.17 -3.90 0.20
C PHE A 52 -1.41 -2.66 -0.27
N GLY A 53 -2.08 -1.50 -0.38
CA GLY A 53 -1.49 -0.25 -0.86
C GLY A 53 -1.43 -0.14 -2.39
N LYS A 54 -2.13 -1.00 -3.14
CA LYS A 54 -2.25 -0.89 -4.60
C LYS A 54 -3.40 0.04 -4.97
N VAL A 55 -3.24 0.78 -6.06
CA VAL A 55 -4.31 1.63 -6.60
C VAL A 55 -5.44 0.77 -7.14
N LYS A 56 -6.64 0.99 -6.62
CA LYS A 56 -7.86 0.26 -6.98
C LYS A 56 -8.23 0.50 -8.45
N ASP A 57 -8.87 -0.48 -9.07
CA ASP A 57 -9.34 -0.36 -10.45
C ASP A 57 -10.32 0.79 -10.63
N ASN A 58 -11.14 1.03 -9.63
CA ASN A 58 -12.15 2.09 -9.61
C ASN A 58 -11.68 3.38 -8.91
N ALA A 59 -10.36 3.58 -8.73
CA ALA A 59 -9.82 4.80 -8.14
C ALA A 59 -10.15 6.04 -9.00
N SER A 60 -10.27 5.88 -10.32
CA SER A 60 -10.90 6.85 -11.21
C SER A 60 -11.68 6.14 -12.31
N PRO A 61 -12.71 6.80 -12.92
CA PRO A 61 -13.41 6.26 -14.08
C PRO A 61 -12.48 5.98 -15.26
N THR A 62 -11.49 6.85 -15.49
CA THR A 62 -10.49 6.71 -16.54
C THR A 62 -9.62 5.47 -16.32
N LEU A 63 -9.12 5.25 -15.10
CA LEU A 63 -8.33 4.06 -14.77
C LEU A 63 -9.13 2.77 -14.96
N ALA A 64 -10.38 2.76 -14.53
CA ALA A 64 -11.28 1.62 -14.72
C ALA A 64 -11.47 1.28 -16.20
N GLN A 65 -11.65 2.30 -17.05
CA GLN A 65 -11.80 2.14 -18.50
C GLN A 65 -10.51 1.59 -19.13
N ILE A 66 -9.35 2.16 -18.79
CA ILE A 66 -8.04 1.70 -19.30
C ILE A 66 -7.81 0.23 -18.93
N ARG A 67 -7.99 -0.17 -17.69
CA ARG A 67 -7.81 -1.56 -17.23
C ARG A 67 -8.78 -2.53 -17.89
N LYS A 68 -10.01 -2.12 -18.09
CA LYS A 68 -10.99 -2.90 -18.84
C LYS A 68 -10.55 -3.10 -20.30
N GLU A 69 -10.04 -2.06 -20.95
CA GLU A 69 -9.57 -2.14 -22.33
C GLU A 69 -8.32 -3.02 -22.44
N ILE A 70 -7.36 -2.91 -21.51
CA ILE A 70 -6.20 -3.82 -21.42
C ILE A 70 -6.68 -5.27 -21.35
N THR A 71 -7.57 -5.58 -20.40
CA THR A 71 -8.09 -6.94 -20.19
C THR A 71 -8.81 -7.48 -21.42
N SER A 72 -9.64 -6.67 -22.07
CA SER A 72 -10.35 -7.02 -23.29
C SER A 72 -9.41 -7.29 -24.44
N THR A 73 -8.42 -6.42 -24.67
CA THR A 73 -7.43 -6.54 -25.73
C THR A 73 -6.56 -7.78 -25.53
N MET A 74 -6.06 -8.00 -24.30
CA MET A 74 -5.29 -9.21 -23.95
C MET A 74 -6.09 -10.50 -24.17
N SER A 75 -7.38 -10.48 -23.83
CA SER A 75 -8.27 -11.64 -24.09
C SER A 75 -8.45 -11.89 -25.60
N GLY A 76 -8.50 -10.82 -26.40
CA GLY A 76 -8.53 -10.90 -27.87
C GLY A 76 -7.24 -11.50 -28.43
N ILE A 77 -6.09 -11.01 -27.99
CA ILE A 77 -4.78 -11.52 -28.37
C ILE A 77 -4.68 -13.02 -28.03
N SER A 78 -5.04 -13.41 -26.81
CA SER A 78 -4.97 -14.81 -26.37
C SER A 78 -5.80 -15.74 -27.25
N ARG A 79 -7.02 -15.34 -27.65
CA ARG A 79 -7.87 -16.11 -28.56
C ARG A 79 -7.25 -16.25 -29.94
N SER A 80 -6.72 -15.18 -30.50
CA SER A 80 -6.05 -15.19 -31.80
C SER A 80 -4.82 -16.09 -31.81
N LEU A 81 -3.97 -15.98 -30.76
CA LEU A 81 -2.79 -16.83 -30.61
C LEU A 81 -3.15 -18.30 -30.43
N GLN A 82 -4.19 -18.64 -29.68
CA GLN A 82 -4.66 -20.01 -29.52
C GLN A 82 -5.14 -20.61 -30.86
N SER A 83 -5.81 -19.82 -31.71
CA SER A 83 -6.22 -20.26 -33.04
C SER A 83 -5.00 -20.60 -33.91
N ILE A 84 -4.01 -19.71 -33.98
CA ILE A 84 -2.77 -19.91 -34.73
C ILE A 84 -2.00 -21.12 -34.20
N LEU A 85 -1.91 -21.23 -32.87
CA LEU A 85 -1.19 -22.31 -32.21
C LEU A 85 -1.79 -23.68 -32.54
N ARG A 86 -3.14 -23.78 -32.50
CA ARG A 86 -3.84 -25.02 -32.86
C ARG A 86 -3.53 -25.45 -34.35
N SER A 87 -3.54 -24.47 -35.26
CA SER A 87 -3.16 -24.75 -36.66
C SER A 87 -1.71 -25.24 -36.76
N ALA A 88 -0.78 -24.50 -36.11
CA ALA A 88 0.64 -24.88 -36.11
C ALA A 88 0.91 -26.23 -35.42
N GLN A 89 0.16 -26.60 -34.39
CA GLN A 89 0.23 -27.89 -33.73
C GLN A 89 -0.31 -29.02 -34.64
N SER A 90 -1.40 -28.77 -35.36
CA SER A 90 -1.96 -29.74 -36.31
C SER A 90 -1.02 -30.04 -37.51
N GLU A 91 -0.21 -29.03 -37.89
CA GLU A 91 0.78 -29.12 -38.93
C GLU A 91 2.14 -29.68 -38.47
N GLY A 92 2.29 -29.97 -37.15
CA GLY A 92 3.55 -30.42 -36.56
C GLY A 92 4.66 -29.37 -36.50
N VAL A 93 4.27 -28.07 -36.60
CA VAL A 93 5.20 -26.92 -36.53
C VAL A 93 5.57 -26.59 -35.11
N VAL A 94 4.65 -26.85 -34.17
CA VAL A 94 4.79 -26.57 -32.73
C VAL A 94 4.32 -27.76 -31.93
N ASP A 95 4.98 -28.10 -30.84
CA ASP A 95 4.61 -29.21 -29.96
C ASP A 95 3.26 -28.95 -29.28
N LYS A 96 2.54 -30.01 -28.89
CA LYS A 96 1.18 -29.93 -28.36
C LYS A 96 1.06 -29.26 -27.00
N ASP A 97 2.16 -29.24 -26.23
CA ASP A 97 2.27 -28.66 -24.89
C ASP A 97 2.68 -27.17 -24.88
N VAL A 98 3.05 -26.64 -26.05
CA VAL A 98 3.44 -25.24 -26.19
C VAL A 98 2.23 -24.31 -25.97
N THR A 99 2.44 -23.26 -25.19
CA THR A 99 1.46 -22.20 -24.93
C THR A 99 2.05 -20.83 -25.26
N PRO A 100 1.22 -19.82 -25.56
CA PRO A 100 1.69 -18.45 -25.76
C PRO A 100 2.43 -17.97 -24.52
N THR A 101 3.51 -17.23 -24.71
CA THR A 101 4.40 -16.76 -23.64
C THR A 101 4.51 -15.25 -23.69
N MET A 102 4.53 -14.62 -22.52
CA MET A 102 4.78 -13.18 -22.38
C MET A 102 6.29 -12.91 -22.47
N ARG A 103 6.68 -12.04 -23.39
CA ARG A 103 8.06 -11.53 -23.54
C ARG A 103 7.99 -10.02 -23.82
N ASP A 104 8.74 -9.25 -23.05
CA ASP A 104 8.82 -7.78 -23.17
C ASP A 104 7.44 -7.09 -23.28
N GLY A 105 6.45 -7.59 -22.52
CA GLY A 105 5.08 -7.06 -22.54
C GLY A 105 4.27 -7.44 -23.78
N ARG A 106 4.71 -8.45 -24.56
CA ARG A 106 4.01 -8.98 -25.73
C ARG A 106 3.72 -10.46 -25.58
N LEU A 107 2.53 -10.87 -25.98
CA LEU A 107 2.21 -12.29 -26.09
C LEU A 107 2.73 -12.83 -27.44
N MET A 108 3.56 -13.85 -27.36
CA MET A 108 4.23 -14.47 -28.51
C MET A 108 4.09 -15.99 -28.49
N ILE A 109 4.36 -16.62 -29.64
CA ILE A 109 4.40 -18.06 -29.77
C ILE A 109 5.87 -18.52 -29.79
N PRO A 110 6.29 -19.40 -28.87
CA PRO A 110 7.58 -20.01 -28.91
C PRO A 110 7.59 -21.12 -29.99
N VAL A 111 8.60 -21.08 -30.89
CA VAL A 111 8.71 -21.98 -32.05
C VAL A 111 10.15 -22.45 -32.18
N ALA A 112 10.37 -23.70 -32.61
CA ALA A 112 11.72 -24.17 -32.97
C ALA A 112 12.26 -23.38 -34.18
N PRO A 113 13.57 -23.02 -34.24
CA PRO A 113 14.15 -22.18 -35.29
C PRO A 113 13.92 -22.73 -36.72
N ALA A 114 13.84 -24.03 -36.86
CA ALA A 114 13.57 -24.68 -38.15
C ALA A 114 12.21 -24.30 -38.76
N PHE A 115 11.26 -23.96 -37.92
CA PHE A 115 9.86 -23.63 -38.29
C PHE A 115 9.55 -22.14 -38.27
N LYS A 116 10.52 -21.27 -37.99
CA LYS A 116 10.29 -19.82 -37.82
C LYS A 116 9.57 -19.14 -39.02
N ARG A 117 9.69 -19.69 -40.22
CA ARG A 117 9.03 -19.15 -41.43
C ARG A 117 7.61 -19.67 -41.64
N LYS A 118 7.16 -20.63 -40.83
CA LYS A 118 5.81 -21.23 -40.97
C LYS A 118 4.73 -20.34 -40.28
N ILE A 119 5.11 -19.54 -39.30
CA ILE A 119 4.21 -18.56 -38.68
C ILE A 119 4.59 -17.17 -39.22
N LYS A 120 3.64 -16.52 -39.91
CA LYS A 120 3.80 -15.13 -40.36
C LYS A 120 3.83 -14.21 -39.14
N GLY A 121 4.91 -13.44 -38.99
CA GLY A 121 5.05 -12.54 -37.85
C GLY A 121 6.48 -12.01 -37.69
N ILE A 122 6.68 -11.31 -36.58
CA ILE A 122 7.97 -10.69 -36.22
C ILE A 122 8.69 -11.65 -35.26
N VAL A 123 9.93 -11.98 -35.52
CA VAL A 123 10.81 -12.67 -34.56
C VAL A 123 11.42 -11.61 -33.66
N HIS A 124 11.14 -11.67 -32.35
CA HIS A 124 11.62 -10.69 -31.39
C HIS A 124 12.86 -11.14 -30.64
N ASP A 125 12.94 -12.43 -30.29
CA ASP A 125 13.99 -12.93 -29.40
C ASP A 125 14.26 -14.42 -29.65
N GLU A 126 15.40 -14.88 -29.16
CA GLU A 126 15.77 -16.30 -29.13
C GLU A 126 16.06 -16.74 -27.68
N SER A 127 15.78 -17.98 -27.35
CA SER A 127 16.17 -18.51 -26.05
C SER A 127 17.71 -18.56 -25.94
N ALA A 128 18.25 -18.46 -24.71
CA ALA A 128 19.68 -18.47 -24.44
C ALA A 128 20.40 -19.72 -25.02
N SER A 129 19.68 -20.82 -25.23
CA SER A 129 20.17 -22.04 -25.84
C SER A 129 20.03 -22.05 -27.37
N GLY A 130 19.43 -21.03 -27.99
CA GLY A 130 19.13 -20.98 -29.42
C GLY A 130 18.10 -22.01 -29.91
N LYS A 131 17.47 -22.78 -29.01
CA LYS A 131 16.51 -23.85 -29.36
C LYS A 131 15.09 -23.35 -29.60
N THR A 132 14.77 -22.11 -29.25
CA THR A 132 13.43 -21.55 -29.38
C THR A 132 13.52 -20.09 -29.83
N VAL A 133 12.73 -19.73 -30.82
CA VAL A 133 12.49 -18.34 -31.24
C VAL A 133 11.10 -17.91 -30.81
N PHE A 134 10.94 -16.66 -30.43
CA PHE A 134 9.67 -16.07 -30.01
C PHE A 134 9.10 -15.22 -31.12
N ILE A 135 7.97 -15.65 -31.68
CA ILE A 135 7.33 -15.03 -32.82
C ILE A 135 6.06 -14.28 -32.33
N GLU A 136 5.99 -13.00 -32.67
CA GLU A 136 4.75 -12.21 -32.58
C GLU A 136 4.02 -12.34 -33.91
N PRO A 137 2.89 -13.08 -33.98
CA PRO A 137 2.15 -13.20 -35.25
C PRO A 137 1.62 -11.85 -35.71
N GLU A 138 1.66 -11.62 -37.02
CA GLU A 138 1.24 -10.37 -37.66
C GLU A 138 -0.15 -9.90 -37.21
N VAL A 139 -1.09 -10.84 -37.04
CA VAL A 139 -2.49 -10.56 -36.65
C VAL A 139 -2.64 -9.99 -35.22
N VAL A 140 -1.63 -10.06 -34.38
CA VAL A 140 -1.68 -9.54 -33.00
C VAL A 140 -0.75 -8.37 -32.74
N VAL A 141 0.04 -7.96 -33.74
CA VAL A 141 1.04 -6.86 -33.61
C VAL A 141 0.37 -5.56 -33.14
N GLU A 142 -0.71 -5.15 -33.84
CA GLU A 142 -1.44 -3.92 -33.47
C GLU A 142 -2.05 -4.01 -32.07
N ALA A 143 -2.64 -5.17 -31.73
CA ALA A 143 -3.24 -5.39 -30.42
C ALA A 143 -2.19 -5.36 -29.30
N ASN A 144 -1.02 -5.97 -29.51
CA ASN A 144 0.10 -5.90 -28.55
C ASN A 144 0.63 -4.47 -28.42
N ASN A 145 0.72 -3.70 -29.52
CA ASN A 145 1.08 -2.27 -29.46
C ASN A 145 0.05 -1.50 -28.64
N ARG A 146 -1.24 -1.75 -28.88
CA ARG A 146 -2.32 -1.10 -28.13
C ARG A 146 -2.24 -1.40 -26.63
N VAL A 147 -1.93 -2.63 -26.23
CA VAL A 147 -1.72 -2.97 -24.81
C VAL A 147 -0.58 -2.13 -24.21
N ARG A 148 0.55 -2.00 -24.90
CA ARG A 148 1.69 -1.18 -24.40
C ARG A 148 1.34 0.31 -24.28
N GLU A 149 0.57 0.86 -25.20
CA GLU A 149 0.05 2.22 -25.10
C GLU A 149 -0.83 2.39 -23.88
N LEU A 150 -1.78 1.46 -23.69
CA LEU A 150 -2.70 1.46 -22.55
C LEU A 150 -1.97 1.29 -21.20
N GLU A 151 -0.92 0.47 -21.13
CA GLU A 151 -0.06 0.37 -19.94
C GLU A 151 0.68 1.69 -19.65
N GLY A 152 1.06 2.42 -20.71
CA GLY A 152 1.60 3.78 -20.59
C GLY A 152 0.56 4.75 -20.04
N ASP A 153 -0.68 4.68 -20.55
CA ASP A 153 -1.81 5.49 -20.09
C ASP A 153 -2.17 5.16 -18.63
N GLU A 154 -2.18 3.89 -18.27
CA GLU A 154 -2.41 3.44 -16.89
C GLU A 154 -1.40 4.07 -15.93
N ARG A 155 -0.10 4.01 -16.25
CA ARG A 155 0.94 4.63 -15.42
C ARG A 155 0.74 6.14 -15.29
N ARG A 156 0.38 6.83 -16.38
CA ARG A 156 0.09 8.28 -16.35
C ARG A 156 -1.12 8.61 -15.47
N GLU A 157 -2.20 7.84 -15.60
CA GLU A 157 -3.40 8.06 -14.80
C GLU A 157 -3.16 7.78 -13.31
N ILE A 158 -2.42 6.71 -12.97
CA ILE A 158 -2.00 6.42 -11.59
C ILE A 158 -1.19 7.57 -11.01
N MET A 159 -0.21 8.09 -11.75
CA MET A 159 0.59 9.23 -11.32
C MET A 159 -0.27 10.47 -11.07
N LYS A 160 -1.25 10.73 -11.95
CA LYS A 160 -2.21 11.83 -11.78
C LYS A 160 -3.02 11.66 -10.51
N ILE A 161 -3.63 10.50 -10.28
CA ILE A 161 -4.42 10.20 -9.08
C ILE A 161 -3.60 10.44 -7.80
N LEU A 162 -2.37 9.95 -7.76
CA LEU A 162 -1.48 10.11 -6.60
C LEU A 162 -1.00 11.55 -6.41
N THR A 163 -0.76 12.27 -7.50
CA THR A 163 -0.40 13.70 -7.47
C THR A 163 -1.56 14.54 -6.95
N ASP A 164 -2.77 14.31 -7.46
CA ASP A 164 -3.98 15.00 -7.02
C ASP A 164 -4.23 14.76 -5.54
N PHE A 165 -4.08 13.50 -5.09
CA PHE A 165 -4.17 13.18 -3.67
C PHE A 165 -3.09 13.89 -2.84
N THR A 166 -1.85 13.92 -3.29
CA THR A 166 -0.75 14.62 -2.61
C THR A 166 -1.03 16.11 -2.48
N ASN A 167 -1.61 16.73 -3.51
CA ASN A 167 -1.98 18.14 -3.48
C ASN A 167 -3.09 18.43 -2.46
N ILE A 168 -4.00 17.49 -2.23
CA ILE A 168 -5.01 17.59 -1.16
C ILE A 168 -4.36 17.50 0.23
N VAL A 169 -3.38 16.62 0.41
CA VAL A 169 -2.70 16.42 1.71
C VAL A 169 -1.77 17.58 2.06
N ARG A 170 -1.11 18.18 1.05
CA ARG A 170 -0.05 19.18 1.26
C ARG A 170 -0.41 20.33 2.20
N PRO A 171 -1.57 21.00 2.08
CA PRO A 171 -1.95 22.07 2.99
C PRO A 171 -2.23 21.58 4.42
N MET A 172 -2.50 20.29 4.61
CA MET A 172 -2.83 19.70 5.92
C MET A 172 -1.58 19.16 6.64
N VAL A 173 -0.40 19.21 6.02
CA VAL A 173 0.83 18.65 6.59
C VAL A 173 1.17 19.21 7.98
N PRO A 174 1.10 20.53 8.24
CA PRO A 174 1.38 21.07 9.58
C PRO A 174 0.47 20.44 10.64
N ASP A 175 -0.83 20.37 10.39
CA ASP A 175 -1.81 19.85 11.35
C ASP A 175 -1.64 18.31 11.51
N ILE A 176 -1.28 17.61 10.45
CA ILE A 176 -0.95 16.18 10.52
C ILE A 176 0.29 15.96 11.40
N LEU A 177 1.32 16.78 11.26
CA LEU A 177 2.53 16.69 12.10
C LEU A 177 2.20 16.94 13.57
N GLN A 178 1.40 17.98 13.89
CA GLN A 178 0.92 18.23 15.24
C GLN A 178 0.16 17.01 15.82
N SER A 179 -0.67 16.37 15.01
CA SER A 179 -1.39 15.16 15.41
C SER A 179 -0.45 13.97 15.68
N TYR A 180 0.67 13.89 14.96
CA TYR A 180 1.71 12.88 15.23
C TYR A 180 2.48 13.16 16.53
N GLU A 181 2.78 14.43 16.83
CA GLU A 181 3.40 14.83 18.09
C GLU A 181 2.49 14.48 19.27
N PHE A 182 1.20 14.79 19.16
CA PHE A 182 0.19 14.36 20.14
C PHE A 182 0.19 12.85 20.35
N MET A 183 0.24 12.05 19.29
CA MET A 183 0.28 10.59 19.41
C MET A 183 1.54 10.12 20.14
N ALA A 184 2.70 10.75 19.90
CA ALA A 184 3.93 10.47 20.61
C ALA A 184 3.85 10.84 22.09
N ASP A 185 3.24 11.99 22.43
CA ASP A 185 3.01 12.41 23.80
C ASP A 185 2.11 11.44 24.56
N ILE A 186 1.00 11.01 23.95
CA ILE A 186 0.10 10.01 24.53
C ILE A 186 0.83 8.68 24.78
N ASP A 187 1.64 8.21 23.82
CA ASP A 187 2.41 6.97 23.99
C ASP A 187 3.44 7.11 25.12
N PHE A 188 4.11 8.24 25.21
CA PHE A 188 5.07 8.52 26.30
C PHE A 188 4.37 8.65 27.66
N ILE A 189 3.21 9.30 27.75
CA ILE A 189 2.40 9.36 28.97
C ILE A 189 1.99 7.96 29.41
N ARG A 190 1.52 7.14 28.46
CA ARG A 190 1.16 5.75 28.70
C ARG A 190 2.35 4.91 29.18
N ALA A 191 3.51 5.07 28.56
CA ALA A 191 4.73 4.37 28.97
C ALA A 191 5.14 4.73 30.41
N LYS A 192 5.07 6.02 30.78
CA LYS A 192 5.32 6.49 32.16
C LYS A 192 4.31 5.91 33.15
N ALA A 193 3.04 5.86 32.79
CA ALA A 193 1.98 5.33 33.64
C ALA A 193 2.19 3.82 33.89
N LEU A 194 2.45 3.04 32.85
CA LEU A 194 2.76 1.61 32.96
C LEU A 194 4.02 1.34 33.80
N PHE A 195 5.05 2.17 33.63
CA PHE A 195 6.26 2.08 34.44
C PHE A 195 5.99 2.40 35.91
N ALA A 196 5.22 3.46 36.19
CA ALA A 196 4.83 3.82 37.55
C ALA A 196 4.03 2.69 38.22
N GLU A 197 3.08 2.07 37.50
CA GLU A 197 2.35 0.90 37.97
C GLU A 197 3.27 -0.27 38.31
N GLN A 198 4.22 -0.59 37.41
CA GLN A 198 5.17 -1.67 37.57
C GLN A 198 6.08 -1.49 38.79
N VAL A 199 6.53 -0.28 39.09
CA VAL A 199 7.39 0.04 40.25
C VAL A 199 6.60 0.49 41.48
N LYS A 200 5.28 0.44 41.44
CA LYS A 200 4.37 0.96 42.48
C LYS A 200 4.70 2.42 42.84
N GLY A 201 5.02 3.22 41.84
CA GLY A 201 5.37 4.62 41.95
C GLY A 201 4.15 5.48 42.30
N ILE A 202 4.40 6.55 43.02
CA ILE A 202 3.40 7.59 43.34
C ILE A 202 3.76 8.91 42.66
N LYS A 203 2.76 9.78 42.47
CA LYS A 203 3.00 11.11 41.93
C LYS A 203 3.82 11.93 42.93
N PRO A 204 5.00 12.45 42.58
CA PRO A 204 5.76 13.33 43.46
C PRO A 204 5.07 14.70 43.60
N VAL A 205 5.18 15.30 44.75
CA VAL A 205 4.86 16.72 44.95
C VAL A 205 6.11 17.49 44.59
N VAL A 206 6.01 18.40 43.63
CA VAL A 206 7.12 19.23 43.18
C VAL A 206 6.78 20.72 43.55
N GLU A 207 7.60 21.31 44.41
CA GLU A 207 7.47 22.67 44.87
C GLU A 207 8.73 23.48 44.54
N ASN A 208 8.59 24.80 44.45
CA ASN A 208 9.71 25.70 44.20
C ASN A 208 10.43 26.08 45.51
N VAL A 209 10.85 25.05 46.27
CA VAL A 209 11.59 25.18 47.51
C VAL A 209 12.79 24.24 47.54
N GLN A 210 13.88 24.61 48.22
CA GLN A 210 15.08 23.76 48.35
C GLN A 210 14.90 22.72 49.48
N GLN A 211 13.91 21.84 49.28
CA GLN A 211 13.61 20.78 50.24
C GLN A 211 13.43 19.46 49.48
N VAL A 212 13.98 18.37 50.00
CA VAL A 212 13.78 17.03 49.51
C VAL A 212 13.29 16.16 50.68
N ASP A 213 12.09 15.61 50.53
CA ASP A 213 11.52 14.65 51.47
C ASP A 213 11.26 13.33 50.76
N TRP A 214 11.96 12.28 51.14
CA TRP A 214 11.88 10.96 50.53
C TRP A 214 11.26 9.95 51.48
N ALA A 215 9.95 9.76 51.37
CA ALA A 215 9.27 8.70 52.07
C ALA A 215 9.31 7.40 51.26
N ARG A 216 10.05 6.39 51.72
CA ARG A 216 10.16 5.04 51.08
C ARG A 216 10.68 5.09 49.64
N ALA A 217 11.67 5.91 49.39
CA ALA A 217 12.29 5.96 48.06
C ALA A 217 12.97 4.64 47.69
N VAL A 218 12.65 4.12 46.53
CA VAL A 218 13.18 2.86 45.99
C VAL A 218 13.80 3.12 44.64
N HIS A 219 15.01 2.60 44.41
CA HIS A 219 15.66 2.69 43.11
C HIS A 219 14.95 1.75 42.13
N PRO A 220 14.31 2.26 41.05
CA PRO A 220 13.42 1.45 40.21
C PRO A 220 14.14 0.29 39.52
N LEU A 221 15.38 0.48 39.05
CA LEU A 221 16.15 -0.60 38.40
C LEU A 221 16.53 -1.74 39.38
N LEU A 222 16.89 -1.40 40.61
CA LEU A 222 17.17 -2.40 41.64
C LEU A 222 15.90 -3.17 42.01
N TYR A 223 14.78 -2.46 42.17
CA TYR A 223 13.48 -3.07 42.45
C TYR A 223 13.09 -4.11 41.38
N LEU A 224 13.17 -3.73 40.10
CA LEU A 224 12.85 -4.60 38.98
C LEU A 224 13.84 -5.76 38.82
N SER A 225 15.13 -5.53 39.11
CA SER A 225 16.14 -6.59 39.08
C SER A 225 15.89 -7.64 40.16
N LEU A 226 15.57 -7.21 41.37
CA LEU A 226 15.24 -8.14 42.49
C LEU A 226 13.94 -8.91 42.26
N GLN A 227 12.94 -8.28 41.65
CA GLN A 227 11.70 -8.99 41.30
C GLN A 227 11.90 -10.12 40.27
N LYS A 228 12.91 -10.00 39.38
CA LYS A 228 13.21 -11.05 38.39
C LYS A 228 14.00 -12.25 39.00
N GLN A 229 14.55 -12.08 40.21
CA GLN A 229 15.35 -13.10 40.86
C GLN A 229 14.53 -13.93 41.85
N ASN A 230 13.30 -13.53 42.20
CA ASN A 230 12.31 -14.23 42.99
C ASN A 230 11.20 -14.77 42.08
#